data_c879751011b10fbeefeafb54d67e85b0
#
_entry.id   c879751011b10fbeefeafb54d67e85b0
#
_cell.length_a   1.000
_cell.length_b   1.000
_cell.length_c   1.000
_cell.angle_alpha   90.00
_cell.angle_beta   90.00
_cell.angle_gamma   90.00
#
_symmetry.space_group_name_H-M   'P 1'
#
loop_
_entity.id
_entity.type
_entity.pdbx_description
1 polymer ?
#
loop_
_entity_poly.entity_id
_entity_poly.type
_entity_poly.pdbx_seq_one_letter_code
_entity_poly.pdbx_strand_id
1 'polypeptide(L)'
;MNANVKKGALLSVFGALVALIGVAGVSALNGQFSTTHMWSKYTCTYGYGYWYGYDCVKKPHRSTGGGGGGSASVSAPTTGNQTTGTVTTGVNVPVNTITGALFSGVNLTGTLPEATVKFAETEAGKVAVESLRTSTYPSEWNNAFLFARSMGMTTMPTLQSAMMEKNLTRAELAKILSVFAQKFLDKKVVENKVGCEFADKAEAAGDLANYMKLSCELEIMGLHADGKTPLVNFMPNKFVSRAELATVFSRVLNGNKYDNNDGNAYWTKHMEALKEAGILSVTTPTIHDTRGNVFLMVYRAKGK
;
A
#
# COMPACT_ATOMS: atom_id res chain seq x y z
N MET A 1 38.14 -34.01 -51.63
CA MET A 1 36.91 -34.46 -52.30
C MET A 1 35.77 -33.79 -51.58
N ASN A 2 35.38 -32.60 -52.02
CA ASN A 2 34.29 -32.21 -52.95
C ASN A 2 32.96 -32.89 -52.59
N ALA A 3 31.98 -32.11 -52.12
CA ALA A 3 30.93 -31.47 -52.87
C ALA A 3 29.97 -30.76 -51.93
N ASN A 4 29.80 -29.46 -52.01
CA ASN A 4 28.69 -28.70 -52.66
C ASN A 4 27.34 -28.75 -51.92
N VAL A 5 27.02 -27.66 -51.25
CA VAL A 5 26.14 -26.53 -51.61
C VAL A 5 24.79 -26.92 -52.19
N LYS A 6 23.73 -26.58 -51.49
CA LYS A 6 22.56 -25.93 -52.13
C LYS A 6 21.84 -25.00 -51.12
N LYS A 7 21.90 -23.72 -51.49
CA LYS A 7 21.01 -22.66 -50.99
C LYS A 7 19.62 -22.88 -51.57
N GLY A 8 18.61 -22.72 -50.75
CA GLY A 8 17.23 -22.62 -51.20
C GLY A 8 16.57 -21.44 -50.48
N ALA A 9 16.52 -20.32 -51.19
CA ALA A 9 15.70 -19.17 -50.82
C ALA A 9 14.26 -19.49 -51.17
N LEU A 10 13.33 -19.17 -50.27
CA LEU A 10 11.93 -19.04 -50.62
C LEU A 10 11.41 -17.69 -50.13
N LEU A 11 10.99 -16.90 -51.12
CA LEU A 11 10.37 -15.57 -50.98
C LEU A 11 8.97 -15.66 -50.34
N SER A 12 8.72 -14.66 -49.55
CA SER A 12 7.53 -13.81 -49.34
C SER A 12 6.24 -14.17 -50.11
N VAL A 13 5.14 -14.19 -49.38
CA VAL A 13 3.85 -13.67 -49.85
C VAL A 13 3.21 -12.85 -48.74
N PHE A 14 3.20 -11.53 -48.90
CA PHE A 14 2.34 -10.60 -48.23
C PHE A 14 0.92 -10.77 -48.74
N GLY A 15 -0.03 -11.11 -47.89
CA GLY A 15 -1.45 -11.09 -48.15
C GLY A 15 -2.15 -10.10 -47.24
N ALA A 16 -2.30 -8.86 -47.70
CA ALA A 16 -3.17 -7.88 -47.07
C ALA A 16 -4.62 -8.30 -47.25
N LEU A 17 -5.35 -8.55 -46.13
CA LEU A 17 -6.79 -8.67 -46.17
C LEU A 17 -7.40 -7.46 -45.43
N VAL A 18 -7.80 -6.46 -46.19
CA VAL A 18 -8.66 -5.36 -45.75
C VAL A 18 -10.08 -5.86 -45.77
N ALA A 19 -10.66 -6.07 -44.60
CA ALA A 19 -12.09 -6.28 -44.42
C ALA A 19 -12.76 -4.98 -43.94
N LEU A 20 -13.42 -4.31 -44.87
CA LEU A 20 -14.43 -3.28 -44.65
C LEU A 20 -15.63 -3.93 -43.96
N ILE A 21 -15.93 -3.54 -42.73
CA ILE A 21 -17.23 -3.80 -42.12
C ILE A 21 -17.85 -2.47 -41.74
N GLY A 22 -19.07 -2.34 -42.22
CA GLY A 22 -19.88 -1.16 -42.33
C GLY A 22 -20.23 -0.48 -40.99
N VAL A 23 -20.44 0.79 -41.14
CA VAL A 23 -21.06 1.70 -40.18
C VAL A 23 -22.51 1.30 -40.03
N ALA A 24 -22.88 0.76 -38.88
CA ALA A 24 -24.26 0.67 -38.42
C ALA A 24 -24.46 1.57 -37.21
N GLY A 25 -25.43 2.45 -37.30
CA GLY A 25 -25.70 3.58 -36.42
C GLY A 25 -25.77 3.23 -34.93
N VAL A 26 -25.10 4.02 -34.12
CA VAL A 26 -25.30 4.07 -32.68
C VAL A 26 -26.37 5.13 -32.39
N SER A 27 -27.58 4.66 -32.15
CA SER A 27 -28.65 5.50 -31.59
C SER A 27 -28.25 5.94 -30.19
N ALA A 28 -28.13 7.25 -30.00
CA ALA A 28 -27.96 7.88 -28.72
C ALA A 28 -29.13 7.53 -27.78
N LEU A 29 -28.90 6.64 -26.84
CA LEU A 29 -29.75 6.51 -25.67
C LEU A 29 -29.25 7.51 -24.62
N ASN A 30 -29.97 8.64 -24.52
CA ASN A 30 -29.91 9.55 -23.39
C ASN A 30 -30.41 8.81 -22.14
N GLY A 31 -29.51 8.08 -21.50
CA GLY A 31 -29.68 7.55 -20.15
C GLY A 31 -29.10 8.54 -19.18
N GLN A 32 -29.94 9.34 -18.54
CA GLN A 32 -29.56 10.06 -17.32
C GLN A 32 -29.05 9.06 -16.29
N PHE A 33 -27.73 8.99 -16.12
CA PHE A 33 -27.16 8.36 -14.94
C PHE A 33 -27.43 9.28 -13.75
N SER A 34 -28.53 9.00 -13.06
CA SER A 34 -28.76 9.50 -11.72
C SER A 34 -27.64 8.94 -10.84
N THR A 35 -26.75 9.81 -10.38
CA THR A 35 -25.79 9.53 -9.32
C THR A 35 -26.51 9.47 -7.98
N THR A 36 -27.44 8.54 -7.82
CA THR A 36 -27.96 8.16 -6.52
C THR A 36 -26.99 7.19 -5.89
N HIS A 37 -26.21 7.71 -4.98
CA HIS A 37 -25.54 7.10 -3.86
C HIS A 37 -25.77 5.60 -3.70
N MET A 38 -24.83 4.81 -4.19
CA MET A 38 -24.65 3.45 -3.73
C MET A 38 -23.85 3.44 -2.42
N TRP A 39 -24.40 4.03 -1.39
CA TRP A 39 -24.04 3.71 -0.02
C TRP A 39 -24.83 2.45 0.35
N SER A 40 -24.35 1.28 -0.08
CA SER A 40 -24.99 0.03 0.25
C SER A 40 -24.62 -0.38 1.66
N LYS A 41 -25.62 -0.42 2.50
CA LYS A 41 -26.09 -1.60 3.22
C LYS A 41 -25.02 -2.55 3.80
N TYR A 42 -24.10 -2.03 4.60
CA TYR A 42 -23.51 -2.84 5.65
C TYR A 42 -23.96 -2.27 6.97
N THR A 43 -25.11 -2.77 7.47
CA THR A 43 -25.55 -2.53 8.85
C THR A 43 -24.60 -3.29 9.75
N CYS A 44 -23.95 -2.58 10.67
CA CYS A 44 -23.26 -3.23 11.77
C CYS A 44 -24.21 -4.15 12.52
N THR A 45 -23.81 -5.37 12.79
CA THR A 45 -24.62 -6.40 13.50
C THR A 45 -24.98 -6.00 14.92
N TYR A 46 -24.51 -4.86 15.43
CA TYR A 46 -24.72 -4.33 16.77
C TYR A 46 -25.19 -2.86 16.76
N GLY A 47 -26.29 -2.56 16.08
CA GLY A 47 -26.94 -1.25 16.18
C GLY A 47 -26.29 -0.16 15.33
N TYR A 48 -26.92 1.03 15.30
CA TYR A 48 -26.50 2.16 14.47
C TYR A 48 -25.12 2.70 14.88
N GLY A 49 -24.13 2.50 14.01
CA GLY A 49 -22.78 3.03 14.14
C GLY A 49 -22.21 3.49 12.79
N TYR A 50 -21.14 4.26 12.83
CA TYR A 50 -20.37 4.63 11.63
C TYR A 50 -19.17 3.72 11.50
N TRP A 51 -18.87 3.28 10.25
CA TRP A 51 -17.63 2.61 9.95
C TRP A 51 -16.47 3.60 9.95
N TYR A 52 -15.52 3.40 10.85
CA TYR A 52 -14.26 4.11 10.86
C TYR A 52 -13.15 3.10 10.59
N GLY A 53 -12.61 3.10 9.36
CA GLY A 53 -11.73 2.02 8.95
C GLY A 53 -12.49 0.70 8.86
N TYR A 54 -12.06 -0.30 9.59
CA TYR A 54 -12.72 -1.62 9.67
C TYR A 54 -13.41 -1.89 11.01
N ASP A 55 -13.48 -0.90 11.88
CA ASP A 55 -14.16 -1.02 13.17
C ASP A 55 -15.52 -0.34 13.14
N CYS A 56 -16.53 -1.06 13.64
CA CYS A 56 -17.85 -0.50 13.88
C CYS A 56 -17.85 0.26 15.21
N VAL A 57 -17.78 1.59 15.16
CA VAL A 57 -17.80 2.43 16.35
C VAL A 57 -19.24 2.71 16.76
N LYS A 58 -19.60 2.31 17.97
CA LYS A 58 -20.92 2.55 18.54
C LYS A 58 -21.16 4.06 18.71
N LYS A 59 -22.25 4.58 18.13
CA LYS A 59 -22.63 5.99 18.30
C LYS A 59 -22.76 6.31 19.79
N PRO A 60 -22.11 7.32 20.34
CA PRO A 60 -22.29 7.69 21.72
C PRO A 60 -23.75 8.10 21.94
N HIS A 61 -24.41 7.47 22.89
CA HIS A 61 -25.74 7.88 23.33
C HIS A 61 -25.65 9.30 23.90
N ARG A 62 -26.36 10.22 23.28
CA ARG A 62 -26.53 11.56 23.81
C ARG A 62 -27.41 11.44 25.05
N SER A 63 -26.82 11.41 26.22
CA SER A 63 -27.56 11.56 27.49
C SER A 63 -27.99 13.02 27.58
N THR A 64 -29.29 13.24 27.52
CA THR A 64 -29.92 14.47 27.95
C THR A 64 -29.88 14.49 29.47
N GLY A 65 -28.93 15.22 30.04
CA GLY A 65 -28.84 15.48 31.47
C GLY A 65 -28.05 16.75 31.71
N GLY A 66 -28.76 17.74 32.29
CA GLY A 66 -28.38 19.14 32.36
C GLY A 66 -27.28 19.49 33.35
N GLY A 67 -26.79 20.71 33.16
CA GLY A 67 -26.39 21.61 34.24
C GLY A 67 -24.90 21.66 34.55
N GLY A 68 -24.33 22.86 34.50
CA GLY A 68 -23.17 23.25 35.28
C GLY A 68 -22.05 23.91 34.46
N GLY A 69 -22.05 25.25 34.50
CA GLY A 69 -21.01 26.08 33.86
C GLY A 69 -19.66 25.98 34.56
N GLY A 70 -18.64 26.28 33.75
CA GLY A 70 -17.26 26.40 34.19
C GLY A 70 -16.41 26.92 33.07
N SER A 71 -16.34 28.26 32.91
CA SER A 71 -15.38 28.91 32.03
C SER A 71 -13.98 28.73 32.60
N ALA A 72 -13.14 28.05 31.85
CA ALA A 72 -11.69 28.12 32.02
C ALA A 72 -11.05 28.67 30.75
N SER A 73 -10.60 29.91 30.84
CA SER A 73 -9.76 30.58 29.87
C SER A 73 -8.38 29.93 29.85
N VAL A 74 -7.96 29.38 28.73
CA VAL A 74 -6.59 28.95 28.52
C VAL A 74 -5.91 29.90 27.54
N SER A 75 -4.90 30.58 28.07
CA SER A 75 -4.02 31.52 27.40
C SER A 75 -3.21 30.83 26.30
N ALA A 76 -3.08 31.53 25.17
CA ALA A 76 -2.23 31.15 24.05
C ALA A 76 -0.74 31.21 24.44
N PRO A 77 0.09 30.26 24.04
CA PRO A 77 1.53 30.43 24.13
C PRO A 77 2.10 31.09 22.88
N THR A 78 2.96 32.00 23.16
CA THR A 78 3.73 32.91 22.36
C THR A 78 4.68 32.22 21.38
N THR A 79 4.85 32.85 20.22
CA THR A 79 5.85 32.69 19.17
C THR A 79 7.27 32.31 19.66
N GLY A 80 7.83 31.26 19.12
CA GLY A 80 9.23 30.87 19.35
C GLY A 80 9.95 30.40 18.09
N ASN A 81 10.85 31.21 17.63
CA ASN A 81 12.07 31.04 16.84
C ASN A 81 12.17 29.88 15.80
N GLN A 82 12.36 30.32 14.58
CA GLN A 82 12.92 29.53 13.46
C GLN A 82 14.38 29.18 13.73
N THR A 83 14.69 27.91 13.66
CA THR A 83 16.07 27.41 13.57
C THR A 83 16.25 26.72 12.24
N THR A 84 17.00 27.30 11.33
CA THR A 84 17.49 26.69 10.09
C THR A 84 18.49 25.58 10.44
N GLY A 85 18.05 24.33 10.40
CA GLY A 85 18.87 23.16 10.65
C GLY A 85 19.19 22.37 9.37
N THR A 86 20.43 22.07 9.16
CA THR A 86 20.98 21.19 8.12
C THR A 86 20.42 19.78 8.26
N VAL A 87 19.90 19.21 7.17
CA VAL A 87 19.04 18.05 7.18
C VAL A 87 19.84 16.78 6.88
N THR A 88 19.84 15.85 7.83
CA THR A 88 20.46 14.52 7.73
C THR A 88 19.40 13.48 7.32
N THR A 89 19.78 12.51 6.49
CA THR A 89 18.95 11.36 6.06
C THR A 89 18.38 10.62 7.27
N GLY A 90 17.05 10.53 7.35
CA GLY A 90 16.34 9.88 8.45
C GLY A 90 15.51 10.81 9.34
N VAL A 91 15.57 12.11 9.14
CA VAL A 91 14.82 13.08 9.94
C VAL A 91 13.35 13.10 9.50
N ASN A 92 12.45 13.03 10.48
CA ASN A 92 11.03 13.25 10.30
C ASN A 92 10.73 14.76 10.42
N VAL A 93 10.13 15.33 9.38
CA VAL A 93 9.76 16.75 9.34
C VAL A 93 8.32 16.90 9.82
N PRO A 94 8.03 17.71 10.86
CA PRO A 94 6.66 17.98 11.28
C PRO A 94 5.88 18.66 10.14
N VAL A 95 4.67 18.16 9.86
CA VAL A 95 3.83 18.68 8.76
C VAL A 95 3.52 20.17 8.94
N ASN A 96 3.34 20.63 10.18
CA ASN A 96 3.09 22.04 10.51
C ASN A 96 4.31 22.96 10.27
N THR A 97 5.50 22.42 10.09
CA THR A 97 6.73 23.16 9.75
C THR A 97 7.05 23.13 8.26
N ILE A 98 6.30 22.33 7.48
CA ILE A 98 6.44 22.30 6.02
C ILE A 98 5.77 23.55 5.46
N THR A 99 6.55 24.64 5.34
CA THR A 99 6.08 25.91 4.81
C THR A 99 6.20 25.92 3.29
N GLY A 100 5.10 26.19 2.63
CA GLY A 100 5.10 26.42 1.18
C GLY A 100 3.71 26.27 0.56
N ALA A 101 3.49 26.93 -0.55
CA ALA A 101 2.24 26.87 -1.31
C ALA A 101 1.89 25.43 -1.76
N LEU A 102 2.91 24.55 -1.84
CA LEU A 102 2.75 23.18 -2.28
C LEU A 102 1.76 22.37 -1.41
N PHE A 103 1.86 22.48 -0.09
CA PHE A 103 1.01 21.71 0.85
C PHE A 103 -0.20 22.50 1.37
N SER A 104 -0.35 23.77 0.93
CA SER A 104 -1.50 24.59 1.33
C SER A 104 -2.81 23.91 0.92
N GLY A 105 -3.75 23.77 1.86
CA GLY A 105 -5.05 23.14 1.63
C GLY A 105 -5.04 21.61 1.50
N VAL A 106 -3.90 20.96 1.77
CA VAL A 106 -3.80 19.49 1.81
C VAL A 106 -3.98 19.01 3.24
N ASN A 107 -4.87 18.03 3.44
CA ASN A 107 -5.12 17.43 4.76
C ASN A 107 -4.02 16.43 5.10
N LEU A 108 -2.96 16.89 5.77
CA LEU A 108 -1.85 16.08 6.29
C LEU A 108 -1.72 16.29 7.79
N THR A 109 -1.04 15.37 8.50
CA THR A 109 -0.85 15.44 9.96
C THR A 109 0.48 14.82 10.39
N GLY A 110 0.92 15.14 11.61
CA GLY A 110 2.10 14.54 12.22
C GLY A 110 3.39 14.88 11.49
N THR A 111 4.17 13.86 11.12
CA THR A 111 5.49 14.02 10.50
C THR A 111 5.62 13.24 9.19
N LEU A 112 6.33 13.81 8.22
CA LEU A 112 6.73 13.12 6.99
C LEU A 112 8.25 12.92 7.00
N PRO A 113 8.76 11.77 6.47
CA PRO A 113 10.18 11.64 6.21
C PRO A 113 10.65 12.74 5.26
N GLU A 114 11.86 13.25 5.49
CA GLU A 114 12.45 14.29 4.63
C GLU A 114 12.48 13.89 3.16
N ALA A 115 12.81 12.63 2.86
CA ALA A 115 12.78 12.11 1.50
C ALA A 115 11.38 12.25 0.85
N THR A 116 10.30 12.14 1.64
CA THR A 116 8.93 12.34 1.16
C THR A 116 8.66 13.82 0.89
N VAL A 117 9.16 14.72 1.71
CA VAL A 117 9.04 16.17 1.48
C VAL A 117 9.80 16.56 0.21
N LYS A 118 11.04 16.11 0.06
CA LYS A 118 11.84 16.34 -1.17
C LYS A 118 11.18 15.76 -2.42
N PHE A 119 10.60 14.55 -2.30
CA PHE A 119 9.83 13.98 -3.42
C PHE A 119 8.66 14.88 -3.83
N ALA A 120 7.94 15.46 -2.88
CA ALA A 120 6.78 16.31 -3.15
C ALA A 120 7.15 17.54 -3.99
N GLU A 121 8.39 18.02 -3.95
CA GLU A 121 8.90 19.13 -4.76
C GLU A 121 9.16 18.74 -6.24
N THR A 122 9.27 17.46 -6.55
CA THR A 122 9.41 16.96 -7.92
C THR A 122 8.10 17.07 -8.70
N GLU A 123 8.15 17.06 -10.04
CA GLU A 123 6.93 17.08 -10.86
C GLU A 123 5.99 15.90 -10.54
N ALA A 124 6.54 14.70 -10.35
CA ALA A 124 5.75 13.54 -9.95
C ALA A 124 5.16 13.69 -8.54
N GLY A 125 5.87 14.32 -7.64
CA GLY A 125 5.42 14.62 -6.29
C GLY A 125 4.33 15.68 -6.26
N LYS A 126 4.45 16.74 -7.05
CA LYS A 126 3.42 17.78 -7.20
C LYS A 126 2.08 17.19 -7.67
N VAL A 127 2.10 16.27 -8.63
CA VAL A 127 0.90 15.55 -9.08
C VAL A 127 0.28 14.74 -7.94
N ALA A 128 1.11 14.05 -7.16
CA ALA A 128 0.64 13.28 -6.01
C ALA A 128 0.02 14.19 -4.94
N VAL A 129 0.68 15.28 -4.57
CA VAL A 129 0.19 16.27 -3.59
C VAL A 129 -1.11 16.91 -4.06
N GLU A 130 -1.20 17.32 -5.33
CA GLU A 130 -2.42 17.94 -5.88
C GLU A 130 -3.62 17.00 -5.78
N SER A 131 -3.41 15.70 -6.00
CA SER A 131 -4.47 14.69 -5.86
C SER A 131 -5.01 14.55 -4.43
N LEU A 132 -4.28 15.04 -3.43
CA LEU A 132 -4.70 15.00 -2.02
C LEU A 132 -5.64 16.14 -1.64
N ARG A 133 -5.72 17.24 -2.43
CA ARG A 133 -6.57 18.40 -2.11
C ARG A 133 -8.06 18.06 -2.06
N THR A 134 -8.47 17.10 -2.87
CA THR A 134 -9.85 16.60 -2.93
C THR A 134 -10.05 15.30 -2.16
N SER A 135 -9.07 14.90 -1.36
CA SER A 135 -9.13 13.66 -0.59
C SER A 135 -10.18 13.74 0.52
N THR A 136 -11.01 12.71 0.60
CA THR A 136 -11.95 12.48 1.70
C THR A 136 -11.38 11.52 2.75
N TYR A 137 -10.17 11.00 2.53
CA TYR A 137 -9.51 10.10 3.49
C TYR A 137 -8.97 10.87 4.70
N PRO A 138 -8.83 10.18 5.85
CA PRO A 138 -8.12 10.73 6.99
C PRO A 138 -6.70 11.18 6.62
N SER A 139 -6.19 12.22 7.27
CA SER A 139 -4.87 12.79 7.02
C SER A 139 -3.73 11.76 7.09
N GLU A 140 -3.81 10.80 8.00
CA GLU A 140 -2.81 9.72 8.10
C GLU A 140 -2.78 8.84 6.84
N TRP A 141 -3.91 8.61 6.17
CA TRP A 141 -3.97 7.90 4.89
C TRP A 141 -3.35 8.70 3.75
N ASN A 142 -3.55 10.02 3.75
CA ASN A 142 -2.92 10.92 2.79
C ASN A 142 -1.40 10.91 2.96
N ASN A 143 -0.92 10.97 4.19
CA ASN A 143 0.50 10.81 4.52
C ASN A 143 1.05 9.47 4.03
N ALA A 144 0.31 8.38 4.29
CA ALA A 144 0.70 7.03 3.91
C ALA A 144 0.82 6.85 2.39
N PHE A 145 -0.13 7.42 1.62
CA PHE A 145 -0.04 7.42 0.15
C PHE A 145 1.18 8.20 -0.32
N LEU A 146 1.38 9.42 0.17
CA LEU A 146 2.51 10.26 -0.23
C LEU A 146 3.84 9.60 0.10
N PHE A 147 3.95 8.99 1.27
CA PHE A 147 5.11 8.20 1.68
C PHE A 147 5.34 7.00 0.76
N ALA A 148 4.32 6.18 0.53
CA ALA A 148 4.43 5.01 -0.34
C ALA A 148 4.83 5.39 -1.77
N ARG A 149 4.32 6.52 -2.27
CA ARG A 149 4.65 7.05 -3.59
C ARG A 149 6.10 7.54 -3.65
N SER A 150 6.55 8.28 -2.64
CA SER A 150 7.92 8.80 -2.56
C SER A 150 8.98 7.70 -2.50
N MET A 151 8.66 6.61 -1.82
CA MET A 151 9.55 5.45 -1.71
C MET A 151 9.52 4.53 -2.96
N GLY A 152 8.54 4.73 -3.87
CA GLY A 152 8.35 3.88 -5.05
C GLY A 152 7.67 2.54 -4.75
N MET A 153 6.98 2.42 -3.62
CA MET A 153 6.14 1.26 -3.29
C MET A 153 4.92 1.17 -4.20
N THR A 154 4.48 2.31 -4.72
CA THR A 154 3.48 2.42 -5.76
C THR A 154 3.96 3.34 -6.89
N THR A 155 3.61 2.98 -8.12
CA THR A 155 3.83 3.80 -9.32
C THR A 155 2.63 4.66 -9.67
N MET A 156 1.49 4.48 -8.99
CA MET A 156 0.25 5.21 -9.24
C MET A 156 0.43 6.70 -8.94
N PRO A 157 0.21 7.59 -9.92
CA PRO A 157 0.58 9.00 -9.78
C PRO A 157 -0.31 9.79 -8.82
N THR A 158 -1.56 9.38 -8.65
CA THR A 158 -2.57 10.10 -7.85
C THR A 158 -3.19 9.19 -6.79
N LEU A 159 -3.77 9.78 -5.75
CA LEU A 159 -4.51 9.06 -4.72
C LEU A 159 -5.65 8.24 -5.31
N GLN A 160 -6.39 8.80 -6.27
CA GLN A 160 -7.52 8.14 -6.93
C GLN A 160 -7.05 6.90 -7.72
N SER A 161 -5.96 7.05 -8.48
CA SER A 161 -5.39 5.92 -9.25
C SER A 161 -4.78 4.84 -8.34
N ALA A 162 -4.38 5.19 -7.12
CA ALA A 162 -3.85 4.24 -6.16
C ALA A 162 -4.92 3.25 -5.65
N MET A 163 -6.21 3.56 -5.82
CA MET A 163 -7.32 2.68 -5.42
C MET A 163 -7.12 2.13 -4.00
N MET A 164 -7.07 3.04 -3.02
CA MET A 164 -6.69 2.74 -1.65
C MET A 164 -7.56 1.64 -0.99
N GLU A 165 -8.82 1.52 -1.40
CA GLU A 165 -9.77 0.53 -0.84
C GLU A 165 -9.76 -0.82 -1.58
N LYS A 166 -8.97 -0.93 -2.66
CA LYS A 166 -8.86 -2.19 -3.39
C LYS A 166 -8.09 -3.23 -2.56
N ASN A 167 -8.64 -4.45 -2.47
CA ASN A 167 -7.93 -5.58 -1.88
C ASN A 167 -6.58 -5.80 -2.56
N LEU A 168 -5.57 -6.03 -1.74
CA LEU A 168 -4.20 -6.20 -2.19
C LEU A 168 -3.91 -7.66 -2.54
N THR A 169 -3.25 -7.87 -3.67
CA THR A 169 -2.77 -9.21 -4.04
C THR A 169 -1.42 -9.50 -3.39
N ARG A 170 -1.05 -10.80 -3.34
CA ARG A 170 0.23 -11.23 -2.78
C ARG A 170 1.43 -10.65 -3.53
N ALA A 171 1.36 -10.57 -4.86
CA ALA A 171 2.44 -10.00 -5.65
C ALA A 171 2.57 -8.46 -5.45
N GLU A 172 1.45 -7.75 -5.31
CA GLU A 172 1.45 -6.32 -4.97
C GLU A 172 2.05 -6.09 -3.57
N LEU A 173 1.70 -6.93 -2.58
CA LEU A 173 2.30 -6.88 -1.24
C LEU A 173 3.80 -7.14 -1.27
N ALA A 174 4.26 -8.13 -2.05
CA ALA A 174 5.68 -8.41 -2.21
C ALA A 174 6.45 -7.18 -2.69
N LYS A 175 5.92 -6.43 -3.66
CA LYS A 175 6.51 -5.17 -4.12
C LYS A 175 6.60 -4.14 -3.00
N ILE A 176 5.50 -3.87 -2.31
CA ILE A 176 5.46 -2.86 -1.25
C ILE A 176 6.47 -3.17 -0.16
N LEU A 177 6.46 -4.39 0.36
CA LEU A 177 7.31 -4.78 1.49
C LEU A 177 8.78 -4.94 1.10
N SER A 178 9.09 -5.43 -0.11
CA SER A 178 10.48 -5.50 -0.58
C SER A 178 11.09 -4.12 -0.76
N VAL A 179 10.33 -3.17 -1.34
CA VAL A 179 10.79 -1.78 -1.48
C VAL A 179 11.00 -1.13 -0.12
N PHE A 180 10.08 -1.33 0.83
CA PHE A 180 10.22 -0.83 2.19
C PHE A 180 11.45 -1.42 2.89
N ALA A 181 11.62 -2.74 2.80
CA ALA A 181 12.73 -3.45 3.42
C ALA A 181 14.09 -2.96 2.91
N GLN A 182 14.22 -2.78 1.59
CA GLN A 182 15.49 -2.36 1.00
C GLN A 182 15.77 -0.87 1.16
N LYS A 183 14.79 -0.01 0.82
CA LYS A 183 15.02 1.44 0.75
C LYS A 183 14.91 2.14 2.09
N PHE A 184 14.13 1.61 3.01
CA PHE A 184 13.89 2.24 4.29
C PHE A 184 14.62 1.56 5.44
N LEU A 185 14.70 0.21 5.44
CA LEU A 185 15.35 -0.57 6.48
C LEU A 185 16.75 -1.07 6.09
N ASP A 186 17.21 -0.76 4.88
CA ASP A 186 18.52 -1.22 4.32
C ASP A 186 18.74 -2.74 4.44
N LYS A 187 17.67 -3.54 4.36
CA LYS A 187 17.78 -4.99 4.39
C LYS A 187 18.52 -5.51 3.17
N LYS A 188 19.47 -6.41 3.42
CA LYS A 188 20.25 -7.03 2.36
C LYS A 188 19.59 -8.30 1.86
N VAL A 189 19.72 -8.54 0.58
CA VAL A 189 19.24 -9.73 -0.10
C VAL A 189 20.17 -10.91 0.22
N VAL A 190 19.59 -12.08 0.45
CA VAL A 190 20.34 -13.35 0.41
C VAL A 190 20.40 -13.77 -1.06
N GLU A 191 21.49 -13.39 -1.72
CA GLU A 191 21.65 -13.64 -3.16
C GLU A 191 21.57 -15.13 -3.48
N ASN A 192 20.89 -15.44 -4.61
CA ASN A 192 20.77 -16.79 -5.13
C ASN A 192 20.16 -17.82 -4.14
N LYS A 193 19.29 -17.37 -3.25
CA LYS A 193 18.56 -18.29 -2.36
C LYS A 193 17.81 -19.33 -3.19
N VAL A 194 18.18 -20.59 -3.00
CA VAL A 194 17.60 -21.73 -3.72
C VAL A 194 16.10 -21.82 -3.41
N GLY A 195 15.28 -22.03 -4.45
CA GLY A 195 13.83 -22.20 -4.33
C GLY A 195 13.01 -20.91 -4.41
N CYS A 196 13.62 -19.74 -4.60
CA CYS A 196 12.90 -18.47 -4.82
C CYS A 196 12.41 -18.25 -6.27
N GLU A 197 12.53 -19.28 -7.12
CA GLU A 197 11.92 -19.31 -8.46
C GLU A 197 10.58 -20.06 -8.39
N PHE A 198 9.49 -19.29 -8.36
CA PHE A 198 8.14 -19.86 -8.21
C PHE A 198 7.59 -20.40 -9.53
N ALA A 199 6.89 -21.54 -9.48
CA ALA A 199 6.35 -22.20 -10.68
C ALA A 199 5.27 -21.36 -11.37
N ASP A 200 4.54 -20.54 -10.62
CA ASP A 200 3.45 -19.66 -11.06
C ASP A 200 3.88 -18.21 -11.32
N LYS A 201 5.18 -17.94 -11.45
CA LYS A 201 5.70 -16.57 -11.65
C LYS A 201 5.13 -15.88 -12.89
N ALA A 202 4.78 -16.63 -13.93
CA ALA A 202 4.22 -16.11 -15.17
C ALA A 202 2.80 -15.52 -15.00
N GLU A 203 2.11 -15.82 -13.89
CA GLU A 203 0.79 -15.28 -13.59
C GLU A 203 0.86 -13.85 -13.02
N ALA A 204 2.04 -13.40 -12.61
CA ALA A 204 2.22 -12.06 -12.07
C ALA A 204 2.25 -11.01 -13.19
N ALA A 205 1.53 -9.89 -12.97
CA ALA A 205 1.48 -8.81 -13.94
C ALA A 205 2.76 -7.94 -13.92
N GLY A 206 3.26 -7.60 -15.09
CA GLY A 206 4.35 -6.63 -15.27
C GLY A 206 5.62 -7.01 -14.52
N ASP A 207 6.13 -6.10 -13.68
CA ASP A 207 7.37 -6.27 -12.89
C ASP A 207 7.19 -7.06 -11.59
N LEU A 208 5.96 -7.46 -11.24
CA LEU A 208 5.66 -8.09 -9.95
C LEU A 208 6.35 -9.44 -9.75
N ALA A 209 6.62 -10.18 -10.83
CA ALA A 209 7.39 -11.44 -10.76
C ALA A 209 8.78 -11.24 -10.13
N ASN A 210 9.45 -10.12 -10.44
CA ASN A 210 10.74 -9.78 -9.86
C ASN A 210 10.64 -9.53 -8.34
N TYR A 211 9.55 -8.92 -7.89
CA TYR A 211 9.32 -8.69 -6.46
C TYR A 211 8.91 -9.95 -5.70
N MET A 212 8.28 -10.93 -6.36
CA MET A 212 8.06 -12.24 -5.77
C MET A 212 9.39 -12.90 -5.40
N LYS A 213 10.32 -12.99 -6.36
CA LYS A 213 11.68 -13.49 -6.12
C LYS A 213 12.39 -12.69 -5.04
N LEU A 214 12.45 -11.37 -5.18
CA LEU A 214 13.10 -10.46 -4.24
C LEU A 214 12.56 -10.61 -2.81
N SER A 215 11.25 -10.73 -2.63
CA SER A 215 10.65 -10.90 -1.30
C SER A 215 11.05 -12.23 -0.63
N CYS A 216 11.27 -13.27 -1.42
CA CYS A 216 11.76 -14.56 -0.97
C CYS A 216 13.25 -14.48 -0.58
N GLU A 217 14.06 -13.83 -1.40
CA GLU A 217 15.49 -13.59 -1.14
C GLU A 217 15.73 -12.66 0.06
N LEU A 218 14.78 -11.78 0.37
CA LEU A 218 14.75 -10.96 1.59
C LEU A 218 14.22 -11.73 2.82
N GLU A 219 13.82 -12.98 2.66
CA GLU A 219 13.22 -13.83 3.71
C GLU A 219 11.93 -13.26 4.30
N ILE A 220 11.14 -12.58 3.48
CA ILE A 220 9.90 -11.92 3.89
C ILE A 220 8.69 -12.76 3.50
N MET A 221 8.59 -13.15 2.21
CA MET A 221 7.39 -13.73 1.62
C MET A 221 7.72 -14.88 0.66
N GLY A 222 6.73 -15.73 0.34
CA GLY A 222 6.97 -16.91 -0.50
C GLY A 222 7.61 -18.08 0.25
N LEU A 223 7.49 -18.08 1.58
CA LEU A 223 8.05 -19.06 2.49
C LEU A 223 6.94 -19.80 3.25
N HIS A 224 7.24 -21.00 3.69
CA HIS A 224 6.42 -21.73 4.67
C HIS A 224 6.38 -21.02 6.02
N ALA A 225 5.59 -21.53 6.97
CA ALA A 225 5.45 -20.97 8.31
C ALA A 225 6.77 -20.94 9.10
N ASP A 226 7.72 -21.80 8.72
CA ASP A 226 9.08 -21.83 9.30
C ASP A 226 9.94 -20.60 8.95
N GLY A 227 9.47 -19.73 8.04
CA GLY A 227 10.18 -18.55 7.59
C GLY A 227 11.45 -18.82 6.78
N LYS A 228 11.72 -20.07 6.39
CA LYS A 228 12.97 -20.49 5.74
C LYS A 228 12.76 -21.22 4.43
N THR A 229 11.86 -22.20 4.42
CA THR A 229 11.62 -23.07 3.28
C THR A 229 10.76 -22.36 2.24
N PRO A 230 11.25 -22.17 0.99
CA PRO A 230 10.45 -21.54 -0.07
C PRO A 230 9.24 -22.41 -0.46
N LEU A 231 8.15 -21.75 -0.82
CA LEU A 231 6.97 -22.37 -1.42
C LEU A 231 7.25 -22.73 -2.89
N VAL A 232 6.56 -23.73 -3.42
CA VAL A 232 6.60 -24.05 -4.86
C VAL A 232 5.85 -22.98 -5.67
N ASN A 233 4.68 -22.55 -5.18
CA ASN A 233 3.83 -21.55 -5.80
C ASN A 233 3.70 -20.33 -4.89
N PHE A 234 3.79 -19.13 -5.48
CA PHE A 234 3.64 -17.86 -4.78
C PHE A 234 2.18 -17.45 -4.62
N MET A 235 1.33 -17.85 -5.56
CA MET A 235 -0.06 -17.45 -5.70
C MET A 235 -0.21 -15.92 -5.88
N PRO A 236 0.37 -15.32 -6.95
CA PRO A 236 0.54 -13.87 -7.10
C PRO A 236 -0.77 -13.09 -7.05
N ASN A 237 -1.83 -13.65 -7.61
CA ASN A 237 -3.13 -12.99 -7.75
C ASN A 237 -4.08 -13.23 -6.57
N LYS A 238 -3.70 -14.07 -5.60
CA LYS A 238 -4.50 -14.30 -4.40
C LYS A 238 -4.53 -13.04 -3.53
N PHE A 239 -5.70 -12.67 -3.03
CA PHE A 239 -5.82 -11.57 -2.05
C PHE A 239 -5.17 -11.96 -0.72
N VAL A 240 -4.52 -10.98 -0.11
CA VAL A 240 -3.80 -11.17 1.16
C VAL A 240 -4.78 -11.11 2.31
N SER A 241 -4.74 -12.14 3.17
CA SER A 241 -5.43 -12.08 4.45
C SER A 241 -4.62 -11.30 5.49
N ARG A 242 -5.28 -10.82 6.54
CA ARG A 242 -4.62 -10.15 7.67
C ARG A 242 -3.59 -11.05 8.36
N ALA A 243 -3.86 -12.34 8.46
CA ALA A 243 -2.93 -13.32 8.98
C ALA A 243 -1.64 -13.41 8.15
N GLU A 244 -1.78 -13.49 6.83
CA GLU A 244 -0.64 -13.51 5.90
C GLU A 244 0.13 -12.19 5.94
N LEU A 245 -0.59 -11.04 5.88
CA LEU A 245 0.04 -9.70 5.97
C LEU A 245 0.84 -9.55 7.26
N ALA A 246 0.24 -9.87 8.41
CA ALA A 246 0.90 -9.72 9.70
C ALA A 246 2.16 -10.56 9.80
N THR A 247 2.13 -11.81 9.29
CA THR A 247 3.30 -12.69 9.26
C THR A 247 4.43 -12.08 8.44
N VAL A 248 4.14 -11.71 7.18
CA VAL A 248 5.18 -11.20 6.29
C VAL A 248 5.68 -9.83 6.70
N PHE A 249 4.82 -8.95 7.22
CA PHE A 249 5.24 -7.63 7.69
C PHE A 249 6.07 -7.73 8.99
N SER A 250 5.69 -8.61 9.91
CA SER A 250 6.51 -8.88 11.09
C SER A 250 7.89 -9.43 10.73
N ARG A 251 8.02 -10.28 9.69
CA ARG A 251 9.32 -10.72 9.16
C ARG A 251 10.16 -9.55 8.63
N VAL A 252 9.52 -8.55 8.03
CA VAL A 252 10.23 -7.32 7.62
C VAL A 252 10.86 -6.63 8.80
N LEU A 253 10.17 -6.51 9.94
CA LEU A 253 10.64 -5.75 11.10
C LEU A 253 11.49 -6.57 12.07
N ASN A 254 11.13 -7.83 12.27
CA ASN A 254 11.66 -8.68 13.36
C ASN A 254 12.42 -9.90 12.85
N GLY A 255 12.57 -10.07 11.53
CA GLY A 255 13.10 -11.30 10.96
C GLY A 255 12.23 -12.51 11.32
N ASN A 256 12.84 -13.65 11.53
CA ASN A 256 12.18 -14.92 11.84
C ASN A 256 11.87 -15.13 13.34
N LYS A 257 11.95 -14.08 14.16
CA LYS A 257 11.79 -14.16 15.61
C LYS A 257 10.50 -14.84 16.07
N TYR A 258 9.42 -14.65 15.31
CA TYR A 258 8.09 -15.14 15.66
C TYR A 258 7.63 -16.31 14.77
N ASP A 259 8.47 -16.75 13.83
CA ASP A 259 8.18 -17.90 13.01
C ASP A 259 8.13 -19.17 13.89
N ASN A 260 7.09 -19.94 13.71
CA ASN A 260 6.90 -21.19 14.40
C ASN A 260 6.18 -22.19 13.48
N ASN A 261 6.31 -23.48 13.80
CA ASN A 261 5.65 -24.56 13.10
C ASN A 261 4.36 -25.03 13.82
N ASP A 262 3.80 -24.19 14.73
CA ASP A 262 2.71 -24.58 15.62
C ASP A 262 1.34 -24.66 14.93
N GLY A 263 1.30 -25.03 13.65
CA GLY A 263 0.06 -25.41 12.97
C GLY A 263 -0.78 -24.19 12.53
N ASN A 264 -2.10 -24.28 12.75
CA ASN A 264 -3.09 -23.41 12.13
C ASN A 264 -3.09 -21.93 12.60
N ALA A 265 -2.35 -21.60 13.64
CA ALA A 265 -2.31 -20.25 14.24
C ALA A 265 -0.91 -19.60 14.17
N TYR A 266 -0.13 -19.92 13.13
CA TYR A 266 1.24 -19.43 12.93
C TYR A 266 1.37 -17.89 12.96
N TRP A 267 0.29 -17.16 12.66
CA TRP A 267 0.25 -15.71 12.62
C TRP A 267 0.10 -15.01 13.98
N THR A 268 -0.26 -15.72 15.05
CA THR A 268 -0.69 -15.10 16.31
C THR A 268 0.38 -14.18 16.88
N LYS A 269 1.59 -14.69 17.10
CA LYS A 269 2.71 -13.90 17.64
C LYS A 269 3.13 -12.74 16.73
N HIS A 270 3.02 -12.92 15.42
CA HIS A 270 3.27 -11.86 14.45
C HIS A 270 2.26 -10.71 14.58
N MET A 271 0.96 -11.04 14.72
CA MET A 271 -0.09 -10.05 14.91
C MET A 271 0.06 -9.32 16.24
N GLU A 272 0.35 -10.03 17.31
CA GLU A 272 0.59 -9.45 18.64
C GLU A 272 1.72 -8.44 18.59
N ALA A 273 2.87 -8.82 18.02
CA ALA A 273 4.02 -7.94 17.88
C ALA A 273 3.72 -6.65 17.08
N LEU A 274 2.95 -6.75 15.98
CA LEU A 274 2.55 -5.58 15.20
C LEU A 274 1.52 -4.71 15.93
N LYS A 275 0.64 -5.32 16.73
CA LYS A 275 -0.33 -4.61 17.55
C LYS A 275 0.36 -3.84 18.68
N GLU A 276 1.27 -4.47 19.41
CA GLU A 276 2.09 -3.84 20.46
C GLU A 276 2.94 -2.69 19.88
N ALA A 277 3.45 -2.84 18.67
CA ALA A 277 4.16 -1.78 17.98
C ALA A 277 3.25 -0.63 17.50
N GLY A 278 1.92 -0.71 17.65
CA GLY A 278 0.96 0.30 17.19
C GLY A 278 0.82 0.37 15.65
N ILE A 279 1.29 -0.67 14.94
CA ILE A 279 1.23 -0.75 13.48
C ILE A 279 -0.12 -1.33 13.05
N LEU A 280 -0.59 -2.35 13.77
CA LEU A 280 -1.83 -3.06 13.51
C LEU A 280 -2.85 -2.76 14.61
N SER A 281 -4.06 -2.33 14.24
CA SER A 281 -5.16 -2.09 15.22
C SER A 281 -6.14 -3.25 15.25
N VAL A 282 -6.46 -3.85 14.10
CA VAL A 282 -7.44 -4.93 13.96
C VAL A 282 -6.74 -6.26 13.76
N THR A 283 -7.05 -7.25 14.59
CA THR A 283 -6.40 -8.56 14.65
C THR A 283 -7.29 -9.71 14.15
N THR A 284 -8.33 -9.42 13.37
CA THR A 284 -9.16 -10.46 12.74
C THR A 284 -8.39 -11.11 11.60
N PRO A 285 -8.01 -12.40 11.67
CA PRO A 285 -7.03 -13.00 10.76
C PRO A 285 -7.54 -13.22 9.33
N THR A 286 -8.87 -13.32 9.17
CA THR A 286 -9.51 -13.72 7.91
C THR A 286 -9.89 -12.56 6.99
N ILE A 287 -9.84 -11.32 7.46
CA ILE A 287 -10.15 -10.16 6.59
C ILE A 287 -9.08 -9.99 5.52
N HIS A 288 -9.50 -9.54 4.34
CA HIS A 288 -8.56 -9.16 3.29
C HIS A 288 -8.12 -7.71 3.46
N ASP A 289 -6.81 -7.49 3.36
CA ASP A 289 -6.25 -6.15 3.48
C ASP A 289 -6.32 -5.37 2.18
N THR A 290 -6.58 -4.07 2.33
CA THR A 290 -6.59 -3.13 1.22
C THR A 290 -5.22 -2.48 1.06
N ARG A 291 -5.00 -1.91 -0.12
CA ARG A 291 -3.76 -1.19 -0.43
C ARG A 291 -3.51 -0.04 0.55
N GLY A 292 -4.55 0.74 0.85
CA GLY A 292 -4.47 1.85 1.80
C GLY A 292 -4.08 1.43 3.20
N ASN A 293 -4.63 0.30 3.69
CA ASN A 293 -4.23 -0.24 4.99
C ASN A 293 -2.75 -0.62 5.03
N VAL A 294 -2.25 -1.27 3.97
CA VAL A 294 -0.84 -1.66 3.92
C VAL A 294 0.06 -0.43 3.86
N PHE A 295 -0.30 0.60 3.08
CA PHE A 295 0.44 1.87 3.09
C PHE A 295 0.43 2.52 4.47
N LEU A 296 -0.71 2.51 5.16
CA LEU A 296 -0.84 3.04 6.52
C LEU A 296 0.06 2.30 7.51
N MET A 297 0.06 0.97 7.45
CA MET A 297 0.90 0.14 8.32
C MET A 297 2.40 0.39 8.06
N VAL A 298 2.81 0.47 6.80
CA VAL A 298 4.19 0.80 6.42
C VAL A 298 4.57 2.22 6.89
N TYR A 299 3.67 3.19 6.75
CA TYR A 299 3.87 4.54 7.25
C TYR A 299 4.03 4.59 8.78
N ARG A 300 3.23 3.83 9.54
CA ARG A 300 3.36 3.71 10.99
C ARG A 300 4.67 3.04 11.42
N ALA A 301 5.18 2.13 10.60
CA ALA A 301 6.43 1.43 10.86
C ALA A 301 7.69 2.29 10.62
N LYS A 302 7.58 3.47 10.00
CA LYS A 302 8.73 4.34 9.68
C LYS A 302 9.54 4.84 10.89
N GLY A 303 9.00 4.73 12.09
CA GLY A 303 9.66 5.16 13.32
C GLY A 303 10.09 4.02 14.26
N LYS A 304 10.13 2.78 13.74
CA LYS A 304 10.41 1.57 14.54
C LYS A 304 11.79 0.98 14.27
#